data_07dcaae833435ae8437f2ed37cc9402c
#
_entry.id   07dcaae833435ae8437f2ed37cc9402c
#
_cell.length_a   1.000
_cell.length_b   1.000
_cell.length_c   1.000
_cell.angle_alpha   90.00
_cell.angle_beta   90.00
_cell.angle_gamma   90.00
#
_symmetry.space_group_name_H-M   'P 1'
#
loop_
_entity.id
_entity.type
_entity.pdbx_description
1 polymer ?
#
loop_
_entity_poly.entity_id
_entity_poly.type
_entity_poly.pdbx_seq_one_letter_code
_entity_poly.pdbx_strand_id
1 'polypeptide(L)'
;MKGGDAKDWDHTNFAWSKLIQQTLRNTFNAKSFRSLQLLAVNATMAARDCLVLMPTGGGKSLCYQLPAVVKPGVTVVISPLISLIQDQLHHLSEMGIPATVLSAAKESDNSIYDDLRSSTPELRLLYVTPEKVVRSGKLKTALQRLYERNMLNRFVLDEAHCISAWGHDFRKDYTELRGLKHLFPTTPIMCLTATATRRVQDDIVRQLNLPKCLRFFDTFNRTNLTYEVHPKLKGKQMISEIKDVIVKRGLMRNKRVQCGIIYCFSQADCEKIASELNKVDRSAGDHTRFPKRLKAVPYHAGLPEATRKKHQEMWQRDEVNIICATVAFGMGINKPNVRFVFHHSMPKSLEAYHQESGRAGRDGEHGLCILFYSWGDASKARSMLMDSARKERAQPAVLQNNLDSLNTMVSYCENMADCRRTQLMAHFDERFERSRCRGMCDSCAAINAGVKFEETDVTNFVIGIMNIVRSVPEGIGIGLLVDVLRGSAAKTVTQKQYNRLPGYGAGKGLDKSEAERIARAMVLRGYLRENTVRSEGAG
;
A
#
# COMPACT_ATOMS: atom_id res chain seq x y z
N MET A 1 -5.73 -18.95 7.88
CA MET A 1 -4.99 -20.04 8.56
C MET A 1 -3.76 -19.44 9.18
N LYS A 2 -3.47 -19.71 10.45
CA LYS A 2 -2.18 -19.39 11.06
C LYS A 2 -1.17 -20.31 10.36
N GLY A 3 -0.31 -19.76 9.51
CA GLY A 3 0.64 -20.53 8.72
C GLY A 3 1.99 -20.63 9.40
N GLY A 4 2.80 -21.58 8.99
CA GLY A 4 4.15 -21.79 9.48
C GLY A 4 4.20 -22.49 10.83
N ASP A 5 5.21 -22.17 11.63
CA ASP A 5 5.55 -22.81 12.90
C ASP A 5 4.60 -22.42 14.06
N ALA A 6 3.32 -22.15 13.76
CA ALA A 6 2.38 -21.53 14.70
C ALA A 6 2.05 -22.39 15.92
N LYS A 7 2.00 -23.74 15.77
CA LYS A 7 1.51 -24.65 16.82
C LYS A 7 2.35 -24.61 18.10
N ASP A 8 3.66 -24.45 17.97
CA ASP A 8 4.58 -24.50 19.10
C ASP A 8 4.64 -23.18 19.88
N TRP A 9 4.01 -22.11 19.36
CA TRP A 9 4.10 -20.76 19.90
C TRP A 9 2.75 -20.19 20.36
N ASP A 10 1.62 -20.83 20.03
CA ASP A 10 0.27 -20.38 20.37
C ASP A 10 -0.24 -20.97 21.69
N HIS A 11 0.58 -20.87 22.74
CA HIS A 11 0.21 -21.34 24.09
C HIS A 11 0.79 -20.44 25.17
N THR A 12 0.33 -20.62 26.41
CA THR A 12 0.66 -19.80 27.59
C THR A 12 1.44 -20.56 28.65
N ASN A 13 2.20 -21.61 28.26
CA ASN A 13 2.93 -22.47 29.19
C ASN A 13 4.43 -22.14 29.27
N PHE A 14 4.86 -20.98 28.78
CA PHE A 14 6.23 -20.51 28.90
C PHE A 14 6.48 -19.85 30.26
N ALA A 15 7.72 -19.88 30.75
CA ALA A 15 8.12 -19.26 32.02
C ALA A 15 7.76 -17.75 32.09
N TRP A 16 7.73 -17.08 30.95
CA TRP A 16 7.38 -15.66 30.85
C TRP A 16 5.88 -15.38 30.66
N SER A 17 5.02 -16.39 30.47
CA SER A 17 3.62 -16.20 30.08
C SER A 17 2.83 -15.33 31.06
N LYS A 18 3.02 -15.51 32.37
CA LYS A 18 2.37 -14.70 33.40
C LYS A 18 2.81 -13.23 33.29
N LEU A 19 4.10 -13.00 33.12
CA LEU A 19 4.68 -11.66 33.05
C LEU A 19 4.23 -10.91 31.79
N ILE A 20 4.24 -11.54 30.62
CA ILE A 20 3.75 -10.89 29.38
C ILE A 20 2.26 -10.54 29.45
N GLN A 21 1.43 -11.39 30.11
CA GLN A 21 0.01 -11.08 30.28
C GLN A 21 -0.22 -9.94 31.25
N GLN A 22 0.53 -9.85 32.33
CA GLN A 22 0.48 -8.73 33.28
C GLN A 22 0.90 -7.42 32.60
N THR A 23 2.02 -7.44 31.86
CA THR A 23 2.52 -6.27 31.12
C THR A 23 1.54 -5.83 30.04
N LEU A 24 0.92 -6.78 29.32
CA LEU A 24 -0.12 -6.49 28.32
C LEU A 24 -1.28 -5.68 28.92
N ARG A 25 -1.75 -6.08 30.11
CA ARG A 25 -2.88 -5.42 30.78
C ARG A 25 -2.49 -4.10 31.42
N ASN A 26 -1.39 -4.09 32.17
CA ASN A 26 -1.02 -2.97 33.03
C ASN A 26 -0.33 -1.84 32.25
N THR A 27 0.53 -2.17 31.29
CA THR A 27 1.30 -1.18 30.52
C THR A 27 0.63 -0.84 29.19
N PHE A 28 0.14 -1.85 28.45
CA PHE A 28 -0.44 -1.65 27.13
C PHE A 28 -1.99 -1.53 27.14
N ASN A 29 -2.61 -1.60 28.30
CA ASN A 29 -4.06 -1.50 28.50
C ASN A 29 -4.88 -2.37 27.53
N ALA A 30 -4.37 -3.57 27.22
CA ALA A 30 -5.00 -4.52 26.32
C ALA A 30 -5.48 -5.77 27.06
N LYS A 31 -6.73 -6.16 26.84
CA LYS A 31 -7.36 -7.31 27.53
C LYS A 31 -6.82 -8.67 27.07
N SER A 32 -6.47 -8.78 25.80
CA SER A 32 -6.00 -10.01 25.17
C SER A 32 -5.12 -9.71 23.96
N PHE A 33 -4.31 -10.68 23.56
CA PHE A 33 -3.57 -10.64 22.30
C PHE A 33 -4.53 -10.78 21.10
N ARG A 34 -4.22 -10.06 20.03
CA ARG A 34 -4.85 -10.25 18.72
C ARG A 34 -4.14 -11.39 17.99
N SER A 35 -4.80 -12.01 17.03
CA SER A 35 -4.30 -13.05 16.12
C SER A 35 -2.86 -13.54 16.39
N LEU A 36 -1.88 -13.10 15.62
CA LEU A 36 -0.49 -13.59 15.71
C LEU A 36 0.37 -12.95 16.82
N GLN A 37 -0.16 -12.03 17.60
CA GLN A 37 0.66 -11.29 18.59
C GLN A 37 1.29 -12.20 19.63
N LEU A 38 0.53 -13.16 20.19
CA LEU A 38 1.05 -14.11 21.19
C LEU A 38 2.19 -14.93 20.62
N LEU A 39 2.01 -15.47 19.41
CA LEU A 39 3.03 -16.25 18.69
C LEU A 39 4.32 -15.46 18.52
N ALA A 40 4.21 -14.25 17.99
CA ALA A 40 5.36 -13.38 17.75
C ALA A 40 6.05 -12.97 19.06
N VAL A 41 5.29 -12.66 20.10
CA VAL A 41 5.81 -12.34 21.43
C VAL A 41 6.54 -13.54 22.03
N ASN A 42 5.97 -14.75 21.99
CA ASN A 42 6.62 -15.96 22.51
C ASN A 42 7.91 -16.29 21.75
N ALA A 43 7.91 -16.23 20.42
CA ALA A 43 9.12 -16.41 19.61
C ALA A 43 10.18 -15.36 19.93
N THR A 44 9.74 -14.12 20.20
CA THR A 44 10.60 -13.02 20.60
C THR A 44 11.23 -13.26 21.96
N MET A 45 10.46 -13.65 22.95
CA MET A 45 10.95 -13.97 24.28
C MET A 45 11.94 -15.14 24.28
N ALA A 46 11.73 -16.13 23.40
CA ALA A 46 12.63 -17.26 23.17
C ALA A 46 13.85 -16.92 22.29
N ALA A 47 14.11 -15.64 22.02
CA ALA A 47 15.25 -15.16 21.23
C ALA A 47 15.36 -15.80 19.83
N ARG A 48 14.22 -16.07 19.17
CA ARG A 48 14.19 -16.62 17.80
C ARG A 48 14.15 -15.51 16.76
N ASP A 49 14.78 -15.76 15.62
CA ASP A 49 14.56 -14.96 14.41
C ASP A 49 13.15 -15.21 13.89
N CYS A 50 12.42 -14.15 13.53
CA CYS A 50 11.06 -14.30 13.02
C CYS A 50 10.71 -13.25 11.96
N LEU A 51 9.90 -13.68 11.01
CA LEU A 51 9.23 -12.84 10.01
C LEU A 51 7.73 -12.85 10.30
N VAL A 52 7.19 -11.69 10.59
CA VAL A 52 5.78 -11.52 10.99
C VAL A 52 5.06 -10.68 9.95
N LEU A 53 4.11 -11.30 9.27
CA LEU A 53 3.23 -10.64 8.32
C LEU A 53 1.87 -10.41 8.98
N MET A 54 1.56 -9.17 9.21
CA MET A 54 0.26 -8.76 9.77
C MET A 54 -0.26 -7.56 8.99
N PRO A 55 -1.54 -7.51 8.66
CA PRO A 55 -2.12 -6.39 7.94
C PRO A 55 -1.92 -5.08 8.71
N THR A 56 -2.02 -3.96 8.01
CA THR A 56 -2.00 -2.64 8.63
C THR A 56 -3.12 -2.54 9.68
N GLY A 57 -2.79 -2.07 10.89
CA GLY A 57 -3.73 -2.06 12.02
C GLY A 57 -3.79 -3.37 12.81
N GLY A 58 -3.08 -4.43 12.40
CA GLY A 58 -3.01 -5.72 13.11
C GLY A 58 -2.26 -5.67 14.45
N GLY A 59 -1.59 -4.56 14.77
CA GLY A 59 -0.87 -4.39 16.04
C GLY A 59 0.54 -4.96 16.03
N LYS A 60 1.26 -4.86 14.89
CA LYS A 60 2.66 -5.30 14.72
C LYS A 60 3.60 -4.77 15.80
N SER A 61 3.44 -3.50 16.21
CA SER A 61 4.34 -2.86 17.17
C SER A 61 4.36 -3.55 18.54
N LEU A 62 3.22 -4.08 18.99
CA LEU A 62 3.14 -4.79 20.26
C LEU A 62 4.05 -6.04 20.30
N CYS A 63 4.27 -6.69 19.14
CA CYS A 63 5.09 -7.90 19.02
C CYS A 63 6.55 -7.70 19.49
N TYR A 64 7.07 -6.47 19.42
CA TYR A 64 8.42 -6.15 19.88
C TYR A 64 8.43 -5.19 21.08
N GLN A 65 7.45 -4.30 21.22
CA GLN A 65 7.38 -3.35 22.31
C GLN A 65 7.18 -4.04 23.67
N LEU A 66 6.22 -4.99 23.73
CA LEU A 66 5.95 -5.72 24.96
C LEU A 66 7.17 -6.53 25.44
N PRO A 67 7.84 -7.35 24.59
CA PRO A 67 9.08 -8.02 24.99
C PRO A 67 10.22 -7.07 25.41
N ALA A 68 10.32 -5.89 24.79
CA ALA A 68 11.33 -4.90 25.15
C ALA A 68 11.12 -4.32 26.56
N VAL A 69 9.86 -4.20 27.00
CA VAL A 69 9.52 -3.77 28.36
C VAL A 69 9.81 -4.87 29.38
N VAL A 70 9.51 -6.13 29.02
CA VAL A 70 9.65 -7.29 29.93
C VAL A 70 11.11 -7.68 30.14
N LYS A 71 11.93 -7.65 29.09
CA LYS A 71 13.31 -8.11 29.13
C LYS A 71 14.28 -6.94 29.33
N PRO A 72 15.19 -6.98 30.33
CA PRO A 72 16.24 -5.97 30.46
C PRO A 72 17.13 -5.86 29.21
N GLY A 73 17.61 -4.66 28.91
CA GLY A 73 18.46 -4.36 27.75
C GLY A 73 17.70 -3.60 26.65
N VAL A 74 18.37 -3.37 25.52
CA VAL A 74 17.92 -2.47 24.46
C VAL A 74 17.46 -3.27 23.24
N THR A 75 16.27 -2.95 22.75
CA THR A 75 15.76 -3.39 21.44
C THR A 75 15.96 -2.27 20.42
N VAL A 76 16.65 -2.56 19.32
CA VAL A 76 16.92 -1.60 18.25
C VAL A 76 15.89 -1.77 17.14
N VAL A 77 15.10 -0.72 16.89
CA VAL A 77 14.04 -0.72 15.88
C VAL A 77 14.48 0.11 14.68
N ILE A 78 14.65 -0.55 13.55
CA ILE A 78 15.05 0.06 12.27
C ILE A 78 13.79 0.32 11.47
N SER A 79 13.47 1.61 11.25
CA SER A 79 12.25 2.02 10.54
C SER A 79 12.60 3.01 9.43
N PRO A 80 11.92 2.92 8.25
CA PRO A 80 12.30 3.68 7.06
C PRO A 80 11.90 5.16 7.10
N LEU A 81 11.04 5.56 8.03
CA LEU A 81 10.47 6.89 8.06
C LEU A 81 10.48 7.50 9.46
N ILE A 82 11.00 8.73 9.54
CA ILE A 82 11.05 9.50 10.78
C ILE A 82 9.64 9.79 11.34
N SER A 83 8.66 10.03 10.49
CA SER A 83 7.26 10.25 10.91
C SER A 83 6.66 9.04 11.63
N LEU A 84 6.93 7.83 11.11
CA LEU A 84 6.54 6.57 11.78
C LEU A 84 7.18 6.45 13.16
N ILE A 85 8.46 6.76 13.24
CA ILE A 85 9.21 6.72 14.50
C ILE A 85 8.62 7.72 15.51
N GLN A 86 8.29 8.93 15.07
CA GLN A 86 7.71 9.97 15.93
C GLN A 86 6.36 9.56 16.51
N ASP A 87 5.48 8.97 15.70
CA ASP A 87 4.19 8.45 16.18
C ASP A 87 4.36 7.33 17.20
N GLN A 88 5.33 6.42 17.00
CA GLN A 88 5.63 5.36 17.95
C GLN A 88 6.19 5.93 19.26
N LEU A 89 7.11 6.89 19.19
CA LEU A 89 7.71 7.51 20.36
C LEU A 89 6.67 8.28 21.19
N HIS A 90 5.76 9.00 20.53
CA HIS A 90 4.68 9.70 21.22
C HIS A 90 3.81 8.72 22.03
N HIS A 91 3.39 7.63 21.41
CA HIS A 91 2.58 6.61 22.06
C HIS A 91 3.33 5.89 23.20
N LEU A 92 4.63 5.60 23.03
CA LEU A 92 5.45 4.99 24.08
C LEU A 92 5.67 5.94 25.27
N SER A 93 5.82 7.24 25.00
CA SER A 93 5.93 8.28 26.03
C SER A 93 4.66 8.38 26.88
N GLU A 94 3.47 8.31 26.24
CA GLU A 94 2.18 8.29 26.97
C GLU A 94 2.06 7.08 27.92
N MET A 95 2.71 5.96 27.57
CA MET A 95 2.75 4.75 28.40
C MET A 95 3.91 4.72 29.40
N GLY A 96 4.76 5.76 29.45
CA GLY A 96 5.93 5.83 30.32
C GLY A 96 7.04 4.84 29.96
N ILE A 97 7.09 4.37 28.69
CA ILE A 97 8.10 3.42 28.23
C ILE A 97 9.32 4.19 27.71
N PRO A 98 10.55 3.96 28.27
CA PRO A 98 11.76 4.64 27.82
C PRO A 98 12.12 4.27 26.38
N ALA A 99 11.94 5.21 25.47
CA ALA A 99 12.21 5.07 24.05
C ALA A 99 12.75 6.37 23.46
N THR A 100 13.69 6.27 22.51
CA THR A 100 14.24 7.44 21.84
C THR A 100 14.58 7.15 20.38
N VAL A 101 14.90 8.20 19.59
CA VAL A 101 15.38 8.10 18.22
C VAL A 101 16.77 8.71 18.07
N LEU A 102 17.65 8.00 17.38
CA LEU A 102 18.89 8.54 16.84
C LEU A 102 18.67 8.88 15.36
N SER A 103 18.52 10.16 15.08
CA SER A 103 18.46 10.73 13.73
C SER A 103 19.69 11.59 13.45
N ALA A 104 19.88 12.01 12.20
CA ALA A 104 20.95 12.93 11.83
C ALA A 104 20.87 14.26 12.62
N ALA A 105 19.66 14.75 12.92
CA ALA A 105 19.44 15.96 13.70
C ALA A 105 19.79 15.84 15.20
N LYS A 106 19.85 14.60 15.76
CA LYS A 106 20.20 14.32 17.14
C LYS A 106 21.55 13.60 17.29
N GLU A 107 22.45 13.77 16.34
CA GLU A 107 23.74 13.09 16.33
C GLU A 107 24.67 13.50 17.48
N SER A 108 24.50 14.72 18.00
CA SER A 108 25.27 15.30 19.10
C SER A 108 24.72 15.00 20.50
N ASP A 109 23.59 14.29 20.61
CA ASP A 109 23.01 13.96 21.92
C ASP A 109 23.83 12.86 22.62
N ASN A 110 24.79 13.29 23.44
CA ASN A 110 25.65 12.39 24.18
C ASN A 110 24.89 11.61 25.27
N SER A 111 23.76 12.12 25.76
CA SER A 111 22.99 11.47 26.82
C SER A 111 22.51 10.09 26.45
N ILE A 112 22.07 9.91 25.17
CA ILE A 112 21.65 8.61 24.64
C ILE A 112 22.83 7.63 24.64
N TYR A 113 24.01 8.08 24.21
CA TYR A 113 25.19 7.20 24.15
C TYR A 113 25.74 6.89 25.57
N ASP A 114 25.55 7.77 26.52
CA ASP A 114 25.95 7.55 27.93
C ASP A 114 25.04 6.49 28.56
N ASP A 115 23.74 6.55 28.33
CA ASP A 115 22.82 5.48 28.74
C ASP A 115 23.15 4.14 28.06
N LEU A 116 23.43 4.12 26.77
CA LEU A 116 23.85 2.91 26.06
C LEU A 116 25.18 2.34 26.56
N ARG A 117 26.04 3.13 27.24
CA ARG A 117 27.27 2.68 27.86
C ARG A 117 27.06 2.15 29.27
N SER A 118 25.97 2.55 29.94
CA SER A 118 25.64 2.10 31.30
C SER A 118 25.56 0.57 31.39
N SER A 119 25.95 0.00 32.51
CA SER A 119 25.82 -1.43 32.78
C SER A 119 24.35 -1.88 32.78
N THR A 120 23.46 -0.97 33.14
CA THR A 120 22.01 -1.17 33.20
C THR A 120 21.31 -0.04 32.45
N PRO A 121 21.24 -0.10 31.10
CA PRO A 121 20.56 0.93 30.32
C PRO A 121 19.09 1.09 30.74
N GLU A 122 18.65 2.31 30.93
CA GLU A 122 17.23 2.62 31.17
C GLU A 122 16.41 2.49 29.90
N LEU A 123 17.03 2.82 28.76
CA LEU A 123 16.40 2.75 27.44
C LEU A 123 15.96 1.32 27.09
N ARG A 124 14.71 1.18 26.68
CA ARG A 124 14.13 -0.11 26.22
C ARG A 124 14.08 -0.22 24.71
N LEU A 125 13.81 0.87 24.03
CA LEU A 125 13.63 0.92 22.57
C LEU A 125 14.45 2.05 21.96
N LEU A 126 15.38 1.70 21.08
CA LEU A 126 16.16 2.64 20.30
C LEU A 126 15.69 2.61 18.84
N TYR A 127 15.00 3.66 18.40
CA TYR A 127 14.60 3.80 17.01
C TYR A 127 15.72 4.43 16.20
N VAL A 128 15.97 3.88 15.02
CA VAL A 128 17.01 4.35 14.08
C VAL A 128 16.54 4.24 12.64
N THR A 129 17.07 5.09 11.78
CA THR A 129 16.90 4.90 10.34
C THR A 129 17.93 3.92 9.79
N PRO A 130 17.68 3.21 8.66
CA PRO A 130 18.64 2.29 8.06
C PRO A 130 19.96 2.96 7.73
N GLU A 131 19.93 4.20 7.20
CA GLU A 131 21.13 4.98 6.89
C GLU A 131 22.00 5.21 8.14
N LYS A 132 21.38 5.45 9.28
CA LYS A 132 22.09 5.68 10.54
C LYS A 132 22.80 4.42 11.02
N VAL A 133 22.15 3.26 10.94
CA VAL A 133 22.76 1.97 11.29
C VAL A 133 23.98 1.68 10.41
N VAL A 134 23.87 1.97 9.13
CA VAL A 134 24.93 1.68 8.14
C VAL A 134 26.11 2.64 8.28
N ARG A 135 25.86 3.94 8.46
CA ARG A 135 26.90 4.98 8.34
C ARG A 135 27.53 5.39 9.65
N SER A 136 26.86 5.22 10.81
CA SER A 136 27.37 5.73 12.07
C SER A 136 28.32 4.75 12.77
N GLY A 137 29.61 5.04 12.75
CA GLY A 137 30.63 4.27 13.51
C GLY A 137 30.40 4.36 15.03
N LYS A 138 29.99 5.54 15.53
CA LYS A 138 29.67 5.74 16.96
C LYS A 138 28.53 4.82 17.41
N LEU A 139 27.46 4.69 16.60
CA LEU A 139 26.36 3.78 16.89
C LEU A 139 26.83 2.32 16.85
N LYS A 140 27.58 1.91 15.84
CA LYS A 140 28.12 0.54 15.74
C LYS A 140 28.94 0.16 16.96
N THR A 141 29.82 1.06 17.44
CA THR A 141 30.61 0.84 18.66
C THR A 141 29.74 0.70 19.90
N ALA A 142 28.68 1.52 20.03
CA ALA A 142 27.75 1.42 21.15
C ALA A 142 26.97 0.10 21.13
N LEU A 143 26.49 -0.32 19.95
CA LEU A 143 25.80 -1.60 19.79
C LEU A 143 26.71 -2.80 20.06
N GLN A 144 27.98 -2.72 19.64
CA GLN A 144 28.97 -3.76 19.94
C GLN A 144 29.18 -3.95 21.44
N ARG A 145 29.29 -2.85 22.20
CA ARG A 145 29.39 -2.90 23.66
C ARG A 145 28.15 -3.47 24.34
N LEU A 146 26.95 -3.15 23.84
CA LEU A 146 25.70 -3.76 24.31
C LEU A 146 25.67 -5.26 24.03
N TYR A 147 26.12 -5.67 22.84
CA TYR A 147 26.20 -7.06 22.43
C TYR A 147 27.14 -7.88 23.34
N GLU A 148 28.34 -7.39 23.59
CA GLU A 148 29.35 -8.04 24.45
C GLU A 148 28.85 -8.25 25.90
N ARG A 149 27.96 -7.36 26.36
CA ARG A 149 27.34 -7.45 27.69
C ARG A 149 26.00 -8.17 27.74
N ASN A 150 25.57 -8.76 26.60
CA ASN A 150 24.27 -9.41 26.46
C ASN A 150 23.07 -8.45 26.73
N MET A 151 23.27 -7.14 26.51
CA MET A 151 22.23 -6.11 26.66
C MET A 151 21.62 -5.68 25.31
N LEU A 152 22.07 -6.20 24.19
CA LEU A 152 21.46 -6.03 22.88
C LEU A 152 20.41 -7.12 22.66
N ASN A 153 19.16 -6.82 22.98
CA ASN A 153 18.10 -7.82 23.00
C ASN A 153 17.71 -8.32 21.62
N ARG A 154 17.59 -7.40 20.63
CA ARG A 154 17.03 -7.73 19.32
C ARG A 154 17.19 -6.58 18.34
N PHE A 155 17.28 -6.91 17.05
CA PHE A 155 16.98 -5.99 15.97
C PHE A 155 15.55 -6.22 15.48
N VAL A 156 14.81 -5.14 15.27
CA VAL A 156 13.49 -5.15 14.63
C VAL A 156 13.59 -4.37 13.33
N LEU A 157 13.30 -5.02 12.20
CA LEU A 157 13.23 -4.39 10.89
C LEU A 157 11.75 -4.15 10.57
N ASP A 158 11.30 -2.91 10.80
CA ASP A 158 9.95 -2.49 10.41
C ASP A 158 9.92 -2.23 8.91
N GLU A 159 8.78 -2.50 8.27
CA GLU A 159 8.60 -2.47 6.82
C GLU A 159 9.70 -3.27 6.07
N ALA A 160 9.97 -4.49 6.56
CA ALA A 160 11.07 -5.33 6.07
C ALA A 160 11.00 -5.64 4.56
N HIS A 161 9.85 -5.46 3.90
CA HIS A 161 9.72 -5.58 2.45
C HIS A 161 10.61 -4.60 1.68
N CYS A 162 11.05 -3.49 2.32
CA CYS A 162 11.97 -2.53 1.72
C CYS A 162 13.37 -3.11 1.40
N ILE A 163 13.75 -4.26 1.97
CA ILE A 163 15.03 -4.92 1.68
C ILE A 163 15.01 -5.63 0.32
N SER A 164 13.84 -6.02 -0.15
CA SER A 164 13.68 -6.82 -1.37
C SER A 164 13.51 -5.94 -2.61
N ALA A 165 14.30 -6.19 -3.64
CA ALA A 165 14.13 -5.56 -4.95
C ALA A 165 12.79 -5.96 -5.63
N TRP A 166 12.12 -6.98 -5.13
CA TRP A 166 10.79 -7.43 -5.54
C TRP A 166 9.68 -6.78 -4.69
N GLY A 167 10.05 -6.03 -3.63
CA GLY A 167 9.12 -5.26 -2.80
C GLY A 167 8.66 -3.98 -3.51
N HIS A 168 7.47 -3.54 -3.21
CA HIS A 168 6.86 -2.34 -3.83
C HIS A 168 7.50 -1.00 -3.39
N ASP A 169 8.30 -0.99 -2.32
CA ASP A 169 9.04 0.17 -1.79
C ASP A 169 10.50 -0.22 -1.48
N PHE A 170 11.22 -0.67 -2.52
CA PHE A 170 12.63 -1.04 -2.39
C PHE A 170 13.49 0.15 -1.99
N ARG A 171 14.37 -0.05 -0.97
CA ARG A 171 15.30 0.97 -0.47
C ARG A 171 16.71 0.42 -0.38
N LYS A 172 17.63 1.07 -1.08
CA LYS A 172 19.04 0.64 -1.13
C LYS A 172 19.67 0.51 0.27
N ASP A 173 19.41 1.47 1.17
CA ASP A 173 19.98 1.45 2.52
C ASP A 173 19.51 0.26 3.36
N TYR A 174 18.32 -0.32 3.06
CA TYR A 174 17.87 -1.57 3.70
C TYR A 174 18.70 -2.78 3.28
N THR A 175 19.27 -2.81 2.08
CA THR A 175 20.10 -3.95 1.63
C THR A 175 21.40 -4.04 2.39
N GLU A 176 21.90 -2.93 2.94
CA GLU A 176 23.11 -2.91 3.74
C GLU A 176 22.91 -3.56 5.13
N LEU A 177 21.66 -3.70 5.58
CA LEU A 177 21.32 -4.36 6.85
C LEU A 177 21.62 -5.87 6.84
N ARG A 178 21.87 -6.46 5.69
CA ARG A 178 22.36 -7.86 5.55
C ARG A 178 23.60 -8.16 6.39
N GLY A 179 24.42 -7.15 6.70
CA GLY A 179 25.58 -7.27 7.56
C GLY A 179 25.27 -7.46 9.05
N LEU A 180 24.05 -7.24 9.52
CA LEU A 180 23.71 -7.29 10.95
C LEU A 180 24.00 -8.66 11.58
N LYS A 181 23.63 -9.76 10.91
CA LYS A 181 23.89 -11.11 11.41
C LYS A 181 25.37 -11.47 11.43
N HIS A 182 26.17 -10.86 10.58
CA HIS A 182 27.63 -11.04 10.60
C HIS A 182 28.26 -10.32 11.79
N LEU A 183 27.80 -9.09 12.07
CA LEU A 183 28.31 -8.28 13.20
C LEU A 183 27.77 -8.77 14.56
N PHE A 184 26.54 -9.25 14.60
CA PHE A 184 25.83 -9.65 15.83
C PHE A 184 25.17 -11.02 15.66
N PRO A 185 25.95 -12.12 15.54
CA PRO A 185 25.44 -13.42 15.12
C PRO A 185 24.39 -14.01 16.08
N THR A 186 24.49 -13.78 17.38
CA THR A 186 23.55 -14.32 18.39
C THR A 186 22.35 -13.41 18.65
N THR A 187 22.40 -12.13 18.23
CA THR A 187 21.27 -11.21 18.38
C THR A 187 20.15 -11.57 17.41
N PRO A 188 18.94 -11.89 17.89
CA PRO A 188 17.84 -12.25 17.04
C PRO A 188 17.31 -11.06 16.23
N ILE A 189 16.79 -11.36 15.05
CA ILE A 189 16.17 -10.38 14.15
C ILE A 189 14.67 -10.67 14.03
N MET A 190 13.84 -9.64 14.21
CA MET A 190 12.42 -9.67 13.90
C MET A 190 12.16 -8.81 12.66
N CYS A 191 11.62 -9.40 11.62
CA CYS A 191 11.17 -8.69 10.42
C CYS A 191 9.66 -8.50 10.47
N LEU A 192 9.19 -7.27 10.29
CA LEU A 192 7.77 -6.91 10.30
C LEU A 192 7.39 -6.30 8.96
N THR A 193 6.28 -6.74 8.40
CA THR A 193 5.68 -6.10 7.22
C THR A 193 4.18 -6.36 7.15
N ALA A 194 3.45 -5.47 6.47
CA ALA A 194 2.03 -5.65 6.18
C ALA A 194 1.79 -6.28 4.81
N THR A 195 2.77 -6.24 3.92
CA THR A 195 2.61 -6.61 2.50
C THR A 195 3.90 -7.29 2.02
N ALA A 196 3.85 -8.60 1.83
CA ALA A 196 4.94 -9.35 1.25
C ALA A 196 4.41 -10.63 0.58
N THR A 197 4.54 -10.74 -0.73
CA THR A 197 4.32 -11.99 -1.45
C THR A 197 5.32 -13.04 -0.99
N ARG A 198 5.06 -14.32 -1.29
CA ARG A 198 5.98 -15.41 -0.92
C ARG A 198 7.40 -15.17 -1.41
N ARG A 199 7.55 -14.67 -2.63
CA ARG A 199 8.84 -14.31 -3.22
C ARG A 199 9.59 -13.25 -2.39
N VAL A 200 8.88 -12.21 -1.95
CA VAL A 200 9.46 -11.15 -1.09
C VAL A 200 9.85 -11.71 0.28
N GLN A 201 9.04 -12.58 0.87
CA GLN A 201 9.35 -13.24 2.14
C GLN A 201 10.62 -14.08 2.06
N ASP A 202 10.76 -14.89 1.01
CA ASP A 202 11.93 -15.73 0.79
C ASP A 202 13.20 -14.89 0.54
N ASP A 203 13.05 -13.77 -0.16
CA ASP A 203 14.13 -12.83 -0.40
C ASP A 203 14.60 -12.12 0.87
N ILE A 204 13.67 -11.66 1.74
CA ILE A 204 14.00 -11.09 3.06
C ILE A 204 14.83 -12.05 3.89
N VAL A 205 14.36 -13.29 4.04
CA VAL A 205 15.03 -14.33 4.84
C VAL A 205 16.43 -14.64 4.28
N ARG A 206 16.56 -14.74 2.96
CA ARG A 206 17.83 -14.99 2.28
C ARG A 206 18.82 -13.82 2.45
N GLN A 207 18.39 -12.58 2.19
CA GLN A 207 19.26 -11.41 2.27
C GLN A 207 19.77 -11.14 3.68
N LEU A 208 18.96 -11.40 4.70
CA LEU A 208 19.35 -11.24 6.11
C LEU A 208 20.07 -12.47 6.69
N ASN A 209 20.25 -13.54 5.89
CA ASN A 209 20.86 -14.81 6.34
C ASN A 209 20.18 -15.39 7.58
N LEU A 210 18.86 -15.63 7.50
CA LEU A 210 18.05 -16.15 8.61
C LEU A 210 17.53 -17.57 8.32
N PRO A 211 18.39 -18.60 8.27
CA PRO A 211 18.00 -19.95 7.79
C PRO A 211 16.98 -20.65 8.68
N LYS A 212 16.90 -20.30 9.96
CA LYS A 212 15.96 -20.84 10.96
C LYS A 212 14.88 -19.84 11.37
N CYS A 213 14.52 -18.91 10.45
CA CYS A 213 13.52 -17.87 10.68
C CYS A 213 12.12 -18.47 10.81
N LEU A 214 11.46 -18.24 11.93
CA LEU A 214 10.04 -18.57 12.11
C LEU A 214 9.18 -17.62 11.28
N ARG A 215 8.16 -18.15 10.62
CA ARG A 215 7.27 -17.35 9.76
C ARG A 215 5.86 -17.37 10.30
N PHE A 216 5.36 -16.20 10.69
CA PHE A 216 4.01 -16.00 11.16
C PHE A 216 3.27 -15.08 10.20
N PHE A 217 2.15 -15.53 9.67
CA PHE A 217 1.34 -14.73 8.75
C PHE A 217 -0.14 -14.84 9.06
N ASP A 218 -0.79 -13.70 9.08
CA ASP A 218 -2.24 -13.56 9.16
C ASP A 218 -2.84 -13.49 7.76
N THR A 219 -4.14 -13.63 7.65
CA THR A 219 -4.83 -13.42 6.38
C THR A 219 -4.71 -11.97 5.93
N PHE A 220 -4.47 -11.77 4.65
CA PHE A 220 -4.56 -10.45 4.03
C PHE A 220 -6.00 -10.00 3.82
N ASN A 221 -6.96 -10.90 3.99
CA ASN A 221 -8.36 -10.60 3.78
C ASN A 221 -8.94 -9.74 4.90
N ARG A 222 -9.34 -8.52 4.55
CA ARG A 222 -10.05 -7.59 5.41
C ARG A 222 -11.56 -7.79 5.21
N THR A 223 -12.20 -8.58 6.07
CA THR A 223 -13.60 -9.00 5.91
C THR A 223 -14.61 -7.84 5.99
N ASN A 224 -14.23 -6.73 6.62
CA ASN A 224 -15.07 -5.55 6.79
C ASN A 224 -14.92 -4.49 5.69
N LEU A 225 -14.07 -4.72 4.66
CA LEU A 225 -13.90 -3.77 3.57
C LEU A 225 -14.71 -4.18 2.33
N THR A 226 -15.31 -3.23 1.66
CA THR A 226 -15.89 -3.41 0.31
C THR A 226 -14.92 -2.84 -0.71
N TYR A 227 -14.66 -3.60 -1.79
CA TYR A 227 -13.75 -3.20 -2.88
C TYR A 227 -14.51 -3.01 -4.18
N GLU A 228 -14.37 -1.84 -4.79
CA GLU A 228 -15.03 -1.52 -6.05
C GLU A 228 -14.05 -0.81 -7.00
N VAL A 229 -14.21 -1.06 -8.30
CA VAL A 229 -13.51 -0.35 -9.37
C VAL A 229 -14.55 0.34 -10.25
N HIS A 230 -14.48 1.66 -10.31
CA HIS A 230 -15.40 2.49 -11.08
C HIS A 230 -14.69 3.16 -12.24
N PRO A 231 -15.37 3.45 -13.35
CA PRO A 231 -14.82 4.27 -14.43
C PRO A 231 -14.45 5.66 -13.91
N LYS A 232 -13.26 6.14 -14.27
CA LYS A 232 -12.83 7.50 -13.92
C LYS A 232 -13.43 8.51 -14.88
N LEU A 233 -14.23 9.40 -14.35
CA LEU A 233 -14.81 10.52 -15.08
C LEU A 233 -13.83 11.70 -15.21
N LYS A 234 -14.11 12.65 -16.10
CA LYS A 234 -13.25 13.81 -16.34
C LYS A 234 -13.73 15.04 -15.58
N GLY A 235 -12.78 15.82 -15.07
CA GLY A 235 -13.01 17.16 -14.55
C GLY A 235 -14.10 17.25 -13.47
N LYS A 236 -15.09 18.13 -13.65
CA LYS A 236 -16.16 18.37 -12.69
C LYS A 236 -17.07 17.15 -12.47
N GLN A 237 -17.26 16.31 -13.49
CA GLN A 237 -18.06 15.10 -13.39
C GLN A 237 -17.48 14.13 -12.35
N MET A 238 -16.13 14.03 -12.26
CA MET A 238 -15.47 13.19 -11.25
C MET A 238 -15.75 13.67 -9.81
N ILE A 239 -15.79 14.99 -9.60
CA ILE A 239 -16.10 15.56 -8.28
C ILE A 239 -17.57 15.31 -7.92
N SER A 240 -18.48 15.45 -8.90
CA SER A 240 -19.89 15.12 -8.70
C SER A 240 -20.06 13.64 -8.34
N GLU A 241 -19.39 12.73 -9.05
CA GLU A 241 -19.42 11.29 -8.77
C GLU A 241 -18.94 10.98 -7.35
N ILE A 242 -17.81 11.57 -6.90
CA ILE A 242 -17.34 11.40 -5.51
C ILE A 242 -18.41 11.85 -4.51
N LYS A 243 -19.03 13.00 -4.73
CA LYS A 243 -20.10 13.53 -3.86
C LYS A 243 -21.31 12.59 -3.86
N ASP A 244 -21.74 12.14 -5.03
CA ASP A 244 -22.86 11.23 -5.20
C ASP A 244 -22.64 9.89 -4.49
N VAL A 245 -21.44 9.32 -4.63
CA VAL A 245 -21.05 8.09 -3.93
C VAL A 245 -21.13 8.28 -2.42
N ILE A 246 -20.60 9.38 -1.88
CA ILE A 246 -20.66 9.67 -0.44
C ILE A 246 -22.11 9.68 0.06
N VAL A 247 -23.03 10.27 -0.69
CA VAL A 247 -24.47 10.31 -0.33
C VAL A 247 -25.13 8.96 -0.50
N LYS A 248 -25.02 8.35 -1.69
CA LYS A 248 -25.71 7.11 -2.04
C LYS A 248 -25.27 5.91 -1.20
N ARG A 249 -24.01 5.90 -0.74
CA ARG A 249 -23.44 4.82 0.08
C ARG A 249 -23.58 5.04 1.58
N GLY A 250 -24.33 6.08 1.99
CA GLY A 250 -24.56 6.37 3.41
C GLY A 250 -23.29 6.74 4.18
N LEU A 251 -22.28 7.30 3.51
CA LEU A 251 -21.05 7.77 4.15
C LEU A 251 -21.24 9.11 4.88
N MET A 252 -22.45 9.31 5.36
CA MET A 252 -22.87 10.48 6.16
C MET A 252 -23.50 10.03 7.46
N ARG A 253 -23.15 10.69 8.55
CA ARG A 253 -23.78 10.51 9.87
C ARG A 253 -24.10 11.87 10.47
N ASN A 254 -25.31 12.07 10.93
CA ASN A 254 -25.76 13.34 11.51
C ASN A 254 -25.49 14.56 10.60
N LYS A 255 -25.80 14.45 9.30
CA LYS A 255 -25.55 15.47 8.26
C LYS A 255 -24.07 15.86 8.11
N ARG A 256 -23.12 15.05 8.58
CA ARG A 256 -21.67 15.22 8.38
C ARG A 256 -21.13 14.08 7.56
N VAL A 257 -20.22 14.36 6.65
CA VAL A 257 -19.45 13.31 5.95
C VAL A 257 -18.54 12.61 6.95
N GLN A 258 -18.52 11.30 6.90
CA GLN A 258 -17.65 10.48 7.72
C GLN A 258 -16.19 10.64 7.27
N CYS A 259 -15.26 10.21 8.12
CA CYS A 259 -13.84 10.34 7.85
C CYS A 259 -13.40 9.50 6.63
N GLY A 260 -12.64 10.13 5.72
CA GLY A 260 -12.15 9.47 4.52
C GLY A 260 -10.81 10.00 4.02
N ILE A 261 -10.23 9.23 3.10
CA ILE A 261 -8.98 9.55 2.40
C ILE A 261 -9.25 9.45 0.89
N ILE A 262 -8.73 10.41 0.13
CA ILE A 262 -8.74 10.37 -1.35
C ILE A 262 -7.30 10.42 -1.84
N TYR A 263 -6.82 9.32 -2.43
CA TYR A 263 -5.47 9.24 -3.00
C TYR A 263 -5.41 9.77 -4.42
N CYS A 264 -4.40 10.61 -4.69
CA CYS A 264 -4.19 11.31 -5.95
C CYS A 264 -2.77 11.08 -6.48
N PHE A 265 -2.56 11.22 -7.80
CA PHE A 265 -1.23 11.11 -8.41
C PHE A 265 -0.31 12.27 -8.06
N SER A 266 -0.83 13.48 -8.15
CA SER A 266 -0.01 14.71 -8.07
C SER A 266 -0.44 15.61 -6.92
N GLN A 267 0.48 16.48 -6.52
CA GLN A 267 0.22 17.53 -5.53
C GLN A 267 -0.91 18.46 -6.00
N ALA A 268 -0.87 18.86 -7.26
CA ALA A 268 -1.91 19.69 -7.88
C ALA A 268 -3.29 19.03 -7.87
N ASP A 269 -3.36 17.69 -8.08
CA ASP A 269 -4.63 16.97 -7.97
C ASP A 269 -5.16 17.00 -6.53
N CYS A 270 -4.30 16.86 -5.52
CA CYS A 270 -4.70 16.94 -4.11
C CYS A 270 -5.34 18.29 -3.78
N GLU A 271 -4.68 19.38 -4.17
CA GLU A 271 -5.15 20.75 -3.93
C GLU A 271 -6.46 21.02 -4.68
N LYS A 272 -6.50 20.66 -5.96
CA LYS A 272 -7.69 20.83 -6.81
C LYS A 272 -8.90 20.09 -6.27
N ILE A 273 -8.76 18.80 -5.95
CA ILE A 273 -9.87 17.97 -5.46
C ILE A 273 -10.34 18.49 -4.10
N ALA A 274 -9.43 18.81 -3.18
CA ALA A 274 -9.79 19.37 -1.88
C ALA A 274 -10.58 20.70 -2.04
N SER A 275 -10.10 21.60 -2.92
CA SER A 275 -10.77 22.87 -3.22
C SER A 275 -12.17 22.66 -3.83
N GLU A 276 -12.28 21.78 -4.84
CA GLU A 276 -13.57 21.51 -5.52
C GLU A 276 -14.60 20.82 -4.60
N LEU A 277 -14.14 19.93 -3.73
CA LEU A 277 -15.02 19.30 -2.73
C LEU A 277 -15.56 20.30 -1.73
N ASN A 278 -14.78 21.31 -1.36
CA ASN A 278 -15.20 22.37 -0.42
C ASN A 278 -16.19 23.40 -1.04
N LYS A 279 -16.29 23.44 -2.38
CA LYS A 279 -17.24 24.35 -3.05
C LYS A 279 -18.67 23.88 -2.81
N VAL A 280 -19.50 24.82 -2.35
CA VAL A 280 -20.95 24.61 -2.25
C VAL A 280 -21.54 24.60 -3.65
N ASP A 281 -22.13 23.50 -4.06
CA ASP A 281 -22.82 23.41 -5.34
C ASP A 281 -24.17 24.15 -5.24
N ARG A 282 -24.22 25.34 -5.83
CA ARG A 282 -25.45 26.17 -5.86
C ARG A 282 -26.39 25.78 -7.00
N SER A 283 -25.96 24.91 -7.92
CA SER A 283 -26.71 24.56 -9.13
C SER A 283 -27.60 23.30 -8.97
N ALA A 284 -27.35 22.49 -7.95
CA ALA A 284 -28.19 21.35 -7.65
C ALA A 284 -29.43 21.81 -6.87
N GLY A 285 -30.59 21.79 -7.51
CA GLY A 285 -31.86 22.26 -6.96
C GLY A 285 -32.42 21.51 -5.74
N ASP A 286 -31.64 20.56 -5.17
CA ASP A 286 -31.97 19.85 -3.93
C ASP A 286 -30.84 20.04 -2.89
N HIS A 287 -30.93 21.17 -2.19
CA HIS A 287 -30.00 21.58 -1.13
C HIS A 287 -30.01 20.66 0.11
N THR A 288 -30.79 19.60 0.11
CA THR A 288 -31.03 18.73 1.28
C THR A 288 -30.08 17.56 1.32
N ARG A 289 -29.45 17.16 0.19
CA ARG A 289 -28.67 15.92 0.10
C ARG A 289 -27.20 16.03 0.48
N PHE A 290 -26.54 17.16 0.24
CA PHE A 290 -25.10 17.28 0.55
C PHE A 290 -24.86 18.27 1.69
N PRO A 291 -24.01 17.95 2.69
CA PRO A 291 -23.82 18.83 3.84
C PRO A 291 -23.16 20.14 3.41
N LYS A 292 -23.73 21.27 3.89
CA LYS A 292 -23.18 22.62 3.68
C LYS A 292 -21.74 22.80 4.22
N ARG A 293 -21.18 21.81 4.92
CA ARG A 293 -19.87 21.86 5.59
C ARG A 293 -19.06 20.58 5.36
N LEU A 294 -18.78 20.23 4.09
CA LEU A 294 -17.67 19.32 3.81
C LEU A 294 -16.38 20.08 4.04
N LYS A 295 -15.47 19.52 4.81
CA LYS A 295 -14.11 20.04 4.97
C LYS A 295 -13.12 19.04 4.42
N ALA A 296 -12.49 19.36 3.31
CA ALA A 296 -11.41 18.60 2.71
C ALA A 296 -10.11 19.42 2.71
N VAL A 297 -8.99 18.80 3.00
CA VAL A 297 -7.66 19.44 2.98
C VAL A 297 -6.67 18.63 2.16
N PRO A 298 -5.71 19.27 1.46
CA PRO A 298 -4.65 18.57 0.77
C PRO A 298 -3.55 18.10 1.74
N TYR A 299 -2.86 17.00 1.38
CA TYR A 299 -1.68 16.52 2.09
C TYR A 299 -0.67 15.92 1.10
N HIS A 300 0.48 16.56 0.93
CA HIS A 300 1.55 16.11 0.04
C HIS A 300 2.91 16.68 0.46
N ALA A 301 3.99 16.09 -0.04
CA ALA A 301 5.36 16.46 0.34
C ALA A 301 5.74 17.91 0.01
N GLY A 302 5.08 18.55 -0.98
CA GLY A 302 5.30 19.94 -1.34
C GLY A 302 4.73 20.98 -0.35
N LEU A 303 3.86 20.56 0.58
CA LEU A 303 3.38 21.46 1.63
C LEU A 303 4.44 21.65 2.72
N PRO A 304 4.54 22.86 3.33
CA PRO A 304 5.35 23.09 4.51
C PRO A 304 5.05 22.09 5.62
N GLU A 305 6.07 21.68 6.38
CA GLU A 305 5.91 20.68 7.43
C GLU A 305 4.85 21.07 8.47
N ALA A 306 4.85 22.33 8.90
CA ALA A 306 3.85 22.85 9.83
C ALA A 306 2.42 22.72 9.29
N THR A 307 2.21 22.96 7.99
CA THR A 307 0.91 22.82 7.34
C THR A 307 0.49 21.36 7.27
N ARG A 308 1.41 20.46 6.90
CA ARG A 308 1.16 19.01 6.89
C ARG A 308 0.73 18.52 8.27
N LYS A 309 1.48 18.90 9.31
CA LYS A 309 1.18 18.54 10.70
C LYS A 309 -0.20 19.06 11.11
N LYS A 310 -0.48 20.33 10.84
CA LYS A 310 -1.80 20.94 11.12
C LYS A 310 -2.95 20.21 10.44
N HIS A 311 -2.84 19.93 9.13
CA HIS A 311 -3.88 19.21 8.38
C HIS A 311 -4.11 17.80 8.92
N GLN A 312 -3.04 17.09 9.29
CA GLN A 312 -3.12 15.77 9.90
C GLN A 312 -3.80 15.81 11.27
N GLU A 313 -3.41 16.74 12.15
CA GLU A 313 -4.02 16.91 13.48
C GLU A 313 -5.51 17.26 13.39
N MET A 314 -5.88 18.20 12.49
CA MET A 314 -7.29 18.56 12.25
C MET A 314 -8.10 17.34 11.79
N TRP A 315 -7.54 16.51 10.92
CA TRP A 315 -8.19 15.29 10.45
C TRP A 315 -8.27 14.23 11.56
N GLN A 316 -7.24 14.07 12.37
CA GLN A 316 -7.25 13.15 13.52
C GLN A 316 -8.33 13.52 14.54
N ARG A 317 -8.57 14.81 14.76
CA ARG A 317 -9.61 15.33 15.68
C ARG A 317 -11.02 15.45 15.07
N ASP A 318 -11.23 14.92 13.86
CA ASP A 318 -12.51 15.03 13.13
C ASP A 318 -12.98 16.48 12.84
N GLU A 319 -12.07 17.46 12.90
CA GLU A 319 -12.30 18.85 12.48
C GLU A 319 -12.41 18.98 10.96
N VAL A 320 -11.75 18.06 10.24
CA VAL A 320 -11.74 17.88 8.81
C VAL A 320 -12.20 16.45 8.50
N ASN A 321 -13.05 16.30 7.47
CA ASN A 321 -13.64 15.02 7.10
C ASN A 321 -12.77 14.23 6.13
N ILE A 322 -12.18 14.91 5.14
CA ILE A 322 -11.46 14.26 4.03
C ILE A 322 -10.06 14.82 3.93
N ILE A 323 -9.08 13.92 3.78
CA ILE A 323 -7.74 14.26 3.31
C ILE A 323 -7.61 13.83 1.85
N CYS A 324 -7.24 14.79 0.98
CA CYS A 324 -6.84 14.52 -0.39
C CYS A 324 -5.32 14.44 -0.44
N ALA A 325 -4.76 13.26 -0.69
CA ALA A 325 -3.34 13.04 -0.46
C ALA A 325 -2.64 12.30 -1.59
N THR A 326 -1.33 12.56 -1.73
CA THR A 326 -0.44 11.66 -2.44
C THR A 326 -0.04 10.48 -1.53
N VAL A 327 0.72 9.53 -2.06
CA VAL A 327 1.31 8.41 -1.28
C VAL A 327 2.16 8.87 -0.08
N ALA A 328 2.54 10.17 -0.01
CA ALA A 328 3.20 10.77 1.15
C ALA A 328 2.33 10.71 2.43
N PHE A 329 0.99 10.67 2.29
CA PHE A 329 0.06 10.38 3.38
C PHE A 329 -0.12 8.88 3.49
N GLY A 330 0.90 8.22 3.98
CA GLY A 330 0.98 6.78 3.92
C GLY A 330 1.32 6.14 5.26
N MET A 331 2.58 5.84 5.46
CA MET A 331 3.07 5.15 6.65
C MET A 331 2.88 6.02 7.91
N GLY A 332 2.51 5.42 9.04
CA GLY A 332 2.34 6.13 10.33
C GLY A 332 0.91 6.59 10.67
N ILE A 333 -0.01 6.56 9.72
CA ILE A 333 -1.37 7.01 10.01
C ILE A 333 -2.13 5.92 10.76
N ASN A 334 -2.55 6.23 11.99
CA ASN A 334 -3.32 5.32 12.83
C ASN A 334 -4.65 5.95 13.28
N LYS A 335 -5.55 6.21 12.31
CA LYS A 335 -6.92 6.65 12.61
C LYS A 335 -7.88 5.47 12.43
N PRO A 336 -8.57 5.02 13.49
CA PRO A 336 -9.39 3.81 13.43
C PRO A 336 -10.69 3.98 12.64
N ASN A 337 -11.32 5.15 12.70
CA ASN A 337 -12.66 5.43 12.19
C ASN A 337 -12.69 5.95 10.74
N VAL A 338 -11.73 5.61 9.90
CA VAL A 338 -11.79 5.92 8.46
C VAL A 338 -12.84 5.03 7.80
N ARG A 339 -13.88 5.65 7.23
CA ARG A 339 -15.01 4.92 6.62
C ARG A 339 -14.83 4.66 5.13
N PHE A 340 -14.03 5.47 4.45
CA PHE A 340 -13.77 5.25 3.05
C PHE A 340 -12.35 5.64 2.64
N VAL A 341 -11.85 4.90 1.68
CA VAL A 341 -10.61 5.21 0.96
C VAL A 341 -10.92 5.19 -0.53
N PHE A 342 -10.85 6.35 -1.16
CA PHE A 342 -11.03 6.48 -2.59
C PHE A 342 -9.69 6.69 -3.27
N HIS A 343 -9.46 5.99 -4.35
CA HIS A 343 -8.33 6.22 -5.23
C HIS A 343 -8.81 6.99 -6.45
N HIS A 344 -8.62 8.31 -6.43
CA HIS A 344 -8.85 9.15 -7.61
C HIS A 344 -7.89 8.78 -8.75
N SER A 345 -6.74 8.21 -8.40
CA SER A 345 -5.74 7.74 -9.34
C SER A 345 -5.24 6.38 -8.94
N MET A 346 -4.95 5.53 -9.92
CA MET A 346 -4.55 4.14 -9.73
C MET A 346 -3.24 4.04 -8.93
N PRO A 347 -3.15 3.18 -7.90
CA PRO A 347 -1.91 2.86 -7.21
C PRO A 347 -0.87 2.20 -8.14
N LYS A 348 0.40 2.23 -7.73
CA LYS A 348 1.51 1.66 -8.52
C LYS A 348 1.53 0.13 -8.55
N SER A 349 0.91 -0.52 -7.56
CA SER A 349 0.87 -1.97 -7.41
C SER A 349 -0.30 -2.42 -6.56
N LEU A 350 -0.61 -3.72 -6.56
CA LEU A 350 -1.65 -4.31 -5.69
C LEU A 350 -1.26 -4.26 -4.21
N GLU A 351 0.03 -4.34 -3.88
CA GLU A 351 0.51 -4.18 -2.50
C GLU A 351 0.26 -2.76 -1.99
N ALA A 352 0.57 -1.75 -2.81
CA ALA A 352 0.27 -0.36 -2.48
C ALA A 352 -1.25 -0.15 -2.31
N TYR A 353 -2.05 -0.68 -3.23
CA TYR A 353 -3.51 -0.65 -3.13
C TYR A 353 -4.03 -1.29 -1.85
N HIS A 354 -3.53 -2.49 -1.50
CA HIS A 354 -3.90 -3.18 -0.28
C HIS A 354 -3.51 -2.40 0.99
N GLN A 355 -2.31 -1.81 1.00
CA GLN A 355 -1.82 -1.00 2.12
C GLN A 355 -2.64 0.30 2.28
N GLU A 356 -2.95 0.98 1.18
CA GLU A 356 -3.69 2.25 1.16
C GLU A 356 -5.17 2.03 1.50
N SER A 357 -5.83 1.07 0.85
CA SER A 357 -7.23 0.69 1.14
C SER A 357 -7.38 0.12 2.56
N GLY A 358 -6.37 -0.59 3.07
CA GLY A 358 -6.32 -1.14 4.43
C GLY A 358 -6.35 -0.09 5.55
N ARG A 359 -6.31 1.22 5.22
CA ARG A 359 -6.51 2.30 6.20
C ARG A 359 -7.96 2.46 6.60
N ALA A 360 -8.91 2.02 5.77
CA ALA A 360 -10.32 2.01 6.11
C ALA A 360 -10.62 0.95 7.18
N GLY A 361 -11.57 1.24 8.07
CA GLY A 361 -12.16 0.28 9.00
C GLY A 361 -11.18 -0.42 9.92
N ARG A 362 -10.19 0.27 10.49
CA ARG A 362 -9.23 -0.34 11.45
C ARG A 362 -9.86 -0.70 12.79
N ASP A 363 -10.99 -0.09 13.11
CA ASP A 363 -11.82 -0.40 14.26
C ASP A 363 -12.69 -1.66 14.09
N GLY A 364 -12.65 -2.29 12.90
CA GLY A 364 -13.47 -3.44 12.56
C GLY A 364 -14.81 -3.08 11.91
N GLU A 365 -15.21 -1.81 11.96
CA GLU A 365 -16.42 -1.31 11.30
C GLU A 365 -16.25 -1.32 9.78
N HIS A 366 -17.38 -1.29 9.06
CA HIS A 366 -17.40 -1.31 7.60
C HIS A 366 -16.61 -0.15 7.00
N GLY A 367 -15.83 -0.45 5.97
CA GLY A 367 -15.07 0.51 5.16
C GLY A 367 -15.30 0.29 3.66
N LEU A 368 -15.46 1.39 2.92
CA LEU A 368 -15.65 1.39 1.47
C LEU A 368 -14.36 1.82 0.76
N CYS A 369 -13.87 0.98 -0.14
CA CYS A 369 -12.68 1.22 -0.96
C CYS A 369 -13.09 1.28 -2.43
N ILE A 370 -13.03 2.48 -3.04
CA ILE A 370 -13.32 2.66 -4.46
C ILE A 370 -12.08 3.12 -5.19
N LEU A 371 -11.78 2.46 -6.30
CA LEU A 371 -10.73 2.86 -7.22
C LEU A 371 -11.38 3.39 -8.50
N PHE A 372 -11.15 4.66 -8.81
CA PHE A 372 -11.55 5.27 -10.06
C PHE A 372 -10.45 5.06 -11.09
N TYR A 373 -10.76 4.27 -12.10
CA TYR A 373 -9.79 3.80 -13.08
C TYR A 373 -10.07 4.33 -14.49
N SER A 374 -9.01 4.68 -15.18
CA SER A 374 -8.98 4.90 -16.63
C SER A 374 -7.67 4.36 -17.22
N TRP A 375 -7.70 3.90 -18.47
CA TRP A 375 -6.47 3.47 -19.17
C TRP A 375 -5.42 4.58 -19.25
N GLY A 376 -5.85 5.83 -19.36
CA GLY A 376 -4.95 6.98 -19.34
C GLY A 376 -4.13 7.10 -18.05
N ASP A 377 -4.67 6.66 -16.91
CA ASP A 377 -3.92 6.62 -15.65
C ASP A 377 -2.80 5.57 -15.71
N ALA A 378 -3.02 4.43 -16.34
CA ALA A 378 -2.00 3.39 -16.54
C ALA A 378 -0.84 3.90 -17.41
N SER A 379 -1.16 4.54 -18.54
CA SER A 379 -0.15 5.12 -19.44
C SER A 379 0.65 6.23 -18.73
N LYS A 380 -0.02 7.10 -17.95
CA LYS A 380 0.63 8.14 -17.15
C LYS A 380 1.55 7.53 -16.08
N ALA A 381 1.09 6.53 -15.35
CA ALA A 381 1.89 5.84 -14.33
C ALA A 381 3.13 5.17 -14.94
N ARG A 382 2.99 4.52 -16.11
CA ARG A 382 4.12 3.92 -16.84
C ARG A 382 5.15 4.95 -17.25
N SER A 383 4.72 6.10 -17.80
CA SER A 383 5.62 7.21 -18.15
C SER A 383 6.36 7.73 -16.92
N MET A 384 5.67 7.94 -15.80
CA MET A 384 6.30 8.41 -14.55
C MET A 384 7.33 7.41 -14.02
N LEU A 385 7.08 6.09 -14.07
CA LEU A 385 8.04 5.07 -13.68
C LEU A 385 9.29 5.09 -14.56
N MET A 386 9.12 5.23 -15.87
CA MET A 386 10.25 5.33 -16.81
C MET A 386 11.09 6.60 -16.58
N ASP A 387 10.43 7.74 -16.35
CA ASP A 387 11.11 9.01 -16.09
C ASP A 387 11.87 8.99 -14.74
N SER A 388 11.27 8.39 -13.69
CA SER A 388 11.94 8.21 -12.39
C SER A 388 13.16 7.29 -12.52
N ALA A 389 12.99 6.15 -13.20
CA ALA A 389 14.09 5.21 -13.41
C ALA A 389 15.27 5.82 -14.17
N ARG A 390 15.01 6.69 -15.16
CA ARG A 390 16.05 7.45 -15.87
C ARG A 390 16.78 8.41 -14.95
N LYS A 391 16.04 9.18 -14.14
CA LYS A 391 16.61 10.18 -13.20
C LYS A 391 17.46 9.53 -12.12
N GLU A 392 16.99 8.43 -11.56
CA GLU A 392 17.63 7.71 -10.46
C GLU A 392 18.69 6.69 -10.93
N ARG A 393 18.87 6.53 -12.24
CA ARG A 393 19.74 5.50 -12.85
C ARG A 393 19.42 4.11 -12.28
N ALA A 394 18.11 3.79 -12.20
CA ALA A 394 17.65 2.54 -11.62
C ALA A 394 18.16 1.34 -12.43
N GLN A 395 18.41 0.25 -11.74
CA GLN A 395 18.79 -1.02 -12.40
C GLN A 395 17.64 -1.50 -13.30
N PRO A 396 17.92 -2.03 -14.49
CA PRO A 396 16.88 -2.52 -15.42
C PRO A 396 15.91 -3.52 -14.80
N ALA A 397 16.41 -4.41 -13.93
CA ALA A 397 15.59 -5.39 -13.23
C ALA A 397 14.56 -4.74 -12.28
N VAL A 398 14.92 -3.65 -11.59
CA VAL A 398 14.02 -2.91 -10.70
C VAL A 398 12.94 -2.21 -11.53
N LEU A 399 13.31 -1.59 -12.66
CA LEU A 399 12.33 -0.99 -13.55
C LEU A 399 11.34 -2.02 -14.10
N GLN A 400 11.84 -3.18 -14.54
CA GLN A 400 10.98 -4.25 -15.06
C GLN A 400 10.00 -4.74 -13.98
N ASN A 401 10.47 -4.97 -12.76
CA ASN A 401 9.60 -5.37 -11.64
C ASN A 401 8.50 -4.35 -11.34
N ASN A 402 8.84 -3.05 -11.39
CA ASN A 402 7.86 -1.98 -11.19
C ASN A 402 6.82 -1.94 -12.31
N LEU A 403 7.23 -2.18 -13.56
CA LEU A 403 6.33 -2.27 -14.71
C LEU A 403 5.41 -3.50 -14.61
N ASP A 404 5.93 -4.64 -14.19
CA ASP A 404 5.15 -5.88 -13.99
C ASP A 404 4.13 -5.71 -12.86
N SER A 405 4.51 -5.06 -11.76
CA SER A 405 3.60 -4.71 -10.66
C SER A 405 2.49 -3.76 -11.12
N LEU A 406 2.84 -2.75 -11.93
CA LEU A 406 1.86 -1.85 -12.54
C LEU A 406 0.91 -2.59 -13.47
N ASN A 407 1.41 -3.48 -14.33
CA ASN A 407 0.59 -4.28 -15.23
C ASN A 407 -0.37 -5.22 -14.47
N THR A 408 0.07 -5.77 -13.35
CA THR A 408 -0.78 -6.57 -12.44
C THR A 408 -1.90 -5.72 -11.86
N MET A 409 -1.61 -4.49 -11.44
CA MET A 409 -2.62 -3.54 -10.95
C MET A 409 -3.63 -3.16 -12.05
N VAL A 410 -3.16 -2.92 -13.27
CA VAL A 410 -4.01 -2.64 -14.43
C VAL A 410 -4.91 -3.85 -14.74
N SER A 411 -4.36 -5.07 -14.72
CA SER A 411 -5.14 -6.30 -14.94
C SER A 411 -6.24 -6.46 -13.88
N TYR A 412 -5.97 -6.11 -12.62
CA TYR A 412 -6.99 -6.08 -11.57
C TYR A 412 -8.12 -5.08 -11.87
N CYS A 413 -7.79 -3.91 -12.41
CA CYS A 413 -8.78 -2.89 -12.76
C CYS A 413 -9.63 -3.31 -13.98
N GLU A 414 -9.01 -3.89 -15.02
CA GLU A 414 -9.67 -4.30 -16.27
C GLU A 414 -10.52 -5.59 -16.10
N ASN A 415 -10.22 -6.41 -15.10
CA ASN A 415 -10.97 -7.65 -14.86
C ASN A 415 -12.27 -7.36 -14.10
N MET A 416 -13.39 -7.38 -14.79
CA MET A 416 -14.71 -7.10 -14.22
C MET A 416 -15.46 -8.37 -13.77
N ALA A 417 -15.03 -9.56 -14.20
CA ALA A 417 -15.74 -10.81 -13.97
C ALA A 417 -15.36 -11.49 -12.65
N ASP A 418 -14.06 -11.48 -12.31
CA ASP A 418 -13.59 -12.17 -11.12
C ASP A 418 -13.82 -11.35 -9.84
N CYS A 419 -14.04 -12.06 -8.74
CA CYS A 419 -14.16 -11.45 -7.43
C CYS A 419 -12.90 -10.63 -7.09
N ARG A 420 -13.05 -9.35 -6.71
CA ARG A 420 -11.94 -8.47 -6.33
C ARG A 420 -11.09 -9.05 -5.20
N ARG A 421 -11.72 -9.72 -4.23
CA ARG A 421 -11.01 -10.35 -3.13
C ARG A 421 -10.22 -11.57 -3.59
N THR A 422 -10.78 -12.40 -4.45
CA THR A 422 -10.07 -13.56 -5.00
C THR A 422 -8.81 -13.11 -5.73
N GLN A 423 -8.90 -12.06 -6.57
CA GLN A 423 -7.75 -11.51 -7.28
C GLN A 423 -6.69 -10.94 -6.32
N LEU A 424 -7.15 -10.15 -5.33
CA LEU A 424 -6.25 -9.52 -4.36
C LEU A 424 -5.55 -10.55 -3.46
N MET A 425 -6.28 -11.56 -2.99
CA MET A 425 -5.70 -12.62 -2.15
C MET A 425 -4.75 -13.52 -2.93
N ALA A 426 -5.09 -13.86 -4.19
CA ALA A 426 -4.22 -14.64 -5.07
C ALA A 426 -2.86 -13.96 -5.30
N HIS A 427 -2.84 -12.63 -5.37
CA HIS A 427 -1.58 -11.86 -5.47
C HIS A 427 -0.65 -12.07 -4.26
N PHE A 428 -1.21 -12.31 -3.08
CA PHE A 428 -0.47 -12.61 -1.85
C PHE A 428 -0.30 -14.12 -1.59
N ASP A 429 -0.52 -14.95 -2.59
CA ASP A 429 -0.47 -16.42 -2.49
C ASP A 429 -1.48 -16.99 -1.47
N GLU A 430 -2.56 -16.25 -1.19
CA GLU A 430 -3.64 -16.66 -0.31
C GLU A 430 -4.85 -17.13 -1.14
N ARG A 431 -5.31 -18.35 -0.87
CA ARG A 431 -6.52 -18.90 -1.52
C ARG A 431 -7.77 -18.32 -0.88
N PHE A 432 -8.60 -17.67 -1.69
CA PHE A 432 -9.87 -17.11 -1.26
C PHE A 432 -11.00 -17.56 -2.19
N GLU A 433 -12.03 -18.16 -1.62
CA GLU A 433 -13.20 -18.62 -2.36
C GLU A 433 -14.22 -17.49 -2.53
N ARG A 434 -14.71 -17.31 -3.75
CA ARG A 434 -15.68 -16.27 -4.10
C ARG A 434 -16.94 -16.29 -3.24
N SER A 435 -17.45 -17.46 -2.87
CA SER A 435 -18.62 -17.65 -1.98
C SER A 435 -18.49 -16.86 -0.67
N ARG A 436 -17.27 -16.73 -0.15
CA ARG A 436 -16.96 -15.99 1.08
C ARG A 436 -16.99 -14.47 0.92
N CYS A 437 -17.04 -13.95 -0.32
CA CYS A 437 -17.11 -12.50 -0.58
C CYS A 437 -18.47 -11.90 -0.18
N ARG A 438 -19.56 -12.64 -0.26
CA ARG A 438 -20.91 -12.22 0.14
C ARG A 438 -21.36 -10.91 -0.50
N GLY A 439 -20.96 -10.65 -1.76
CA GLY A 439 -21.32 -9.40 -2.45
C GLY A 439 -20.52 -8.16 -2.03
N MET A 440 -19.49 -8.31 -1.20
CA MET A 440 -18.65 -7.19 -0.75
C MET A 440 -17.57 -6.80 -1.77
N CYS A 441 -17.88 -6.91 -3.07
CA CYS A 441 -17.15 -6.28 -4.16
C CYS A 441 -18.10 -6.04 -5.34
N ASP A 442 -17.74 -5.12 -6.22
CA ASP A 442 -18.51 -4.75 -7.41
C ASP A 442 -18.88 -5.95 -8.29
N SER A 443 -17.91 -6.81 -8.63
CA SER A 443 -18.14 -7.98 -9.48
C SER A 443 -19.12 -8.98 -8.83
N CYS A 444 -18.98 -9.27 -7.54
CA CYS A 444 -19.89 -10.19 -6.84
C CYS A 444 -21.28 -9.56 -6.65
N ALA A 445 -21.35 -8.24 -6.38
CA ALA A 445 -22.62 -7.53 -6.29
C ALA A 445 -23.37 -7.53 -7.62
N ALA A 446 -22.68 -7.30 -8.73
CA ALA A 446 -23.24 -7.35 -10.07
C ALA A 446 -23.84 -8.74 -10.39
N ILE A 447 -23.12 -9.82 -10.07
CA ILE A 447 -23.63 -11.19 -10.27
C ILE A 447 -24.83 -11.47 -9.39
N ASN A 448 -24.81 -11.05 -8.13
CA ASN A 448 -25.96 -11.20 -7.24
C ASN A 448 -27.19 -10.40 -7.75
N ALA A 449 -26.97 -9.33 -8.50
CA ALA A 449 -28.00 -8.56 -9.18
C ALA A 449 -28.44 -9.17 -10.54
N GLY A 450 -27.91 -10.33 -10.92
CA GLY A 450 -28.31 -11.06 -12.13
C GLY A 450 -27.42 -10.83 -13.36
N VAL A 451 -26.32 -10.07 -13.25
CA VAL A 451 -25.35 -9.92 -14.34
C VAL A 451 -24.66 -11.26 -14.59
N LYS A 452 -24.69 -11.72 -15.83
CA LYS A 452 -23.98 -12.93 -16.28
C LYS A 452 -22.75 -12.52 -17.06
N PHE A 453 -21.65 -13.23 -16.83
CA PHE A 453 -20.43 -13.13 -17.63
C PHE A 453 -20.32 -14.39 -18.48
N GLU A 454 -20.08 -14.21 -19.75
CA GLU A 454 -19.92 -15.30 -20.74
C GLU A 454 -18.49 -15.29 -21.25
N GLU A 455 -17.94 -16.48 -21.46
CA GLU A 455 -16.67 -16.64 -22.14
C GLU A 455 -16.90 -16.56 -23.64
N THR A 456 -16.15 -15.68 -24.31
CA THR A 456 -16.27 -15.47 -25.77
C THR A 456 -14.91 -15.71 -26.41
N ASP A 457 -14.90 -16.47 -27.52
CA ASP A 457 -13.70 -16.61 -28.34
C ASP A 457 -13.43 -15.31 -29.11
N VAL A 458 -12.31 -14.70 -28.79
CA VAL A 458 -11.87 -13.43 -29.39
C VAL A 458 -10.77 -13.59 -30.44
N THR A 459 -10.45 -14.83 -30.85
CA THR A 459 -9.33 -15.15 -31.74
C THR A 459 -9.36 -14.32 -33.04
N ASN A 460 -10.52 -14.23 -33.70
CA ASN A 460 -10.67 -13.46 -34.96
C ASN A 460 -10.41 -11.96 -34.75
N PHE A 461 -10.83 -11.41 -33.61
CA PHE A 461 -10.59 -10.00 -33.27
C PHE A 461 -9.11 -9.75 -33.01
N VAL A 462 -8.44 -10.67 -32.30
CA VAL A 462 -6.99 -10.61 -32.02
C VAL A 462 -6.20 -10.65 -33.34
N ILE A 463 -6.56 -11.56 -34.28
CA ILE A 463 -5.94 -11.62 -35.62
C ILE A 463 -6.17 -10.31 -36.38
N GLY A 464 -7.38 -9.75 -36.33
CA GLY A 464 -7.71 -8.47 -36.96
C GLY A 464 -6.83 -7.33 -36.42
N ILE A 465 -6.69 -7.23 -35.08
CA ILE A 465 -5.84 -6.24 -34.44
C ILE A 465 -4.37 -6.41 -34.86
N MET A 466 -3.86 -7.65 -34.87
CA MET A 466 -2.47 -7.93 -35.27
C MET A 466 -2.21 -7.52 -36.73
N ASN A 467 -3.14 -7.79 -37.62
CA ASN A 467 -3.03 -7.40 -39.03
C ASN A 467 -3.01 -5.88 -39.20
N ILE A 468 -3.88 -5.15 -38.48
CA ILE A 468 -3.89 -3.68 -38.52
C ILE A 468 -2.56 -3.13 -38.02
N VAL A 469 -2.09 -3.58 -36.85
CA VAL A 469 -0.84 -3.07 -36.20
C VAL A 469 0.38 -3.35 -37.09
N ARG A 470 0.48 -4.54 -37.71
CA ARG A 470 1.57 -4.87 -38.63
C ARG A 470 1.58 -3.97 -39.87
N SER A 471 0.40 -3.50 -40.33
CA SER A 471 0.25 -2.64 -41.49
C SER A 471 0.50 -1.15 -41.20
N VAL A 472 0.71 -0.77 -39.93
CA VAL A 472 0.96 0.62 -39.49
C VAL A 472 2.25 0.68 -38.66
N PRO A 473 3.45 0.61 -39.30
CA PRO A 473 4.74 0.53 -38.58
C PRO A 473 5.02 1.74 -37.68
N GLU A 474 4.53 2.91 -38.01
CA GLU A 474 4.62 4.13 -37.23
C GLU A 474 3.82 4.08 -35.94
N GLY A 475 2.97 3.07 -35.78
CA GLY A 475 2.09 2.88 -34.65
C GLY A 475 0.72 3.52 -34.81
N ILE A 476 -0.22 2.99 -34.04
CA ILE A 476 -1.63 3.44 -34.06
C ILE A 476 -2.14 3.58 -32.63
N GLY A 477 -2.79 4.69 -32.32
CA GLY A 477 -3.41 4.88 -31.00
C GLY A 477 -4.60 3.92 -30.80
N ILE A 478 -4.79 3.42 -29.57
CA ILE A 478 -5.84 2.43 -29.24
C ILE A 478 -7.22 2.87 -29.75
N GLY A 479 -7.60 4.13 -29.56
CA GLY A 479 -8.92 4.62 -30.03
C GLY A 479 -9.09 4.47 -31.56
N LEU A 480 -8.07 4.85 -32.34
CA LEU A 480 -8.10 4.72 -33.79
C LEU A 480 -8.00 3.25 -34.24
N LEU A 481 -7.19 2.44 -33.54
CA LEU A 481 -7.14 0.99 -33.77
C LEU A 481 -8.52 0.34 -33.61
N VAL A 482 -9.23 0.70 -32.55
CA VAL A 482 -10.59 0.22 -32.28
C VAL A 482 -11.60 0.69 -33.35
N ASP A 483 -11.50 1.95 -33.76
CA ASP A 483 -12.34 2.48 -34.85
C ASP A 483 -12.12 1.72 -36.18
N VAL A 484 -10.86 1.42 -36.52
CA VAL A 484 -10.49 0.62 -37.70
C VAL A 484 -10.98 -0.82 -37.54
N LEU A 485 -10.75 -1.47 -36.41
CA LEU A 485 -11.20 -2.84 -36.15
C LEU A 485 -12.73 -2.97 -36.31
N ARG A 486 -13.47 -1.99 -35.82
CA ARG A 486 -14.94 -1.97 -35.88
C ARG A 486 -15.49 -1.57 -37.26
N GLY A 487 -14.64 -1.21 -38.21
CA GLY A 487 -15.06 -0.78 -39.54
C GLY A 487 -15.69 0.62 -39.56
N SER A 488 -15.21 1.53 -38.74
CA SER A 488 -15.72 2.91 -38.66
C SER A 488 -15.45 3.69 -39.93
N ALA A 489 -16.45 4.39 -40.45
CA ALA A 489 -16.33 5.34 -41.55
C ALA A 489 -15.86 6.75 -41.10
N ALA A 490 -15.35 6.89 -39.90
CA ALA A 490 -14.87 8.16 -39.37
C ALA A 490 -13.85 8.83 -40.31
N LYS A 491 -13.89 10.16 -40.38
CA LYS A 491 -13.06 10.96 -41.29
C LYS A 491 -11.55 10.68 -41.09
N THR A 492 -11.13 10.43 -39.87
CA THR A 492 -9.74 10.06 -39.53
C THR A 492 -9.31 8.71 -40.11
N VAL A 493 -10.23 7.73 -40.17
CA VAL A 493 -9.97 6.39 -40.73
C VAL A 493 -9.87 6.47 -42.25
N THR A 494 -10.79 7.19 -42.91
CA THR A 494 -10.83 7.31 -44.36
C THR A 494 -9.71 8.19 -44.92
N GLN A 495 -9.37 9.31 -44.28
CA GLN A 495 -8.27 10.18 -44.72
C GLN A 495 -6.90 9.49 -44.64
N LYS A 496 -6.68 8.61 -43.64
CA LYS A 496 -5.46 7.80 -43.51
C LYS A 496 -5.51 6.53 -44.37
N GLN A 497 -6.58 6.29 -45.11
CA GLN A 497 -6.83 5.07 -45.88
C GLN A 497 -6.81 3.78 -45.03
N TYR A 498 -7.06 3.88 -43.73
CA TYR A 498 -7.09 2.73 -42.82
C TYR A 498 -8.30 1.81 -43.04
N ASN A 499 -9.29 2.27 -43.81
CA ASN A 499 -10.40 1.46 -44.30
C ASN A 499 -9.99 0.41 -45.36
N ARG A 500 -8.71 0.44 -45.83
CA ARG A 500 -8.14 -0.55 -46.76
C ARG A 500 -7.21 -1.56 -46.06
N LEU A 501 -6.97 -1.40 -44.77
CA LEU A 501 -6.04 -2.26 -44.03
C LEU A 501 -6.63 -3.68 -43.86
N PRO A 502 -5.76 -4.73 -43.91
CA PRO A 502 -6.15 -6.06 -43.47
C PRO A 502 -6.59 -6.01 -42.01
N GLY A 503 -7.78 -6.50 -41.71
CA GLY A 503 -8.39 -6.43 -40.39
C GLY A 503 -9.38 -5.27 -40.19
N TYR A 504 -9.55 -4.36 -41.18
CA TYR A 504 -10.62 -3.37 -41.12
C TYR A 504 -11.99 -4.06 -41.06
N GLY A 505 -12.80 -3.68 -40.07
CA GLY A 505 -14.13 -4.25 -39.88
C GLY A 505 -14.17 -5.69 -39.34
N ALA A 506 -13.03 -6.28 -39.00
CA ALA A 506 -12.99 -7.62 -38.39
C ALA A 506 -13.73 -7.70 -37.05
N GLY A 507 -13.89 -6.58 -36.36
CA GLY A 507 -14.65 -6.43 -35.10
C GLY A 507 -16.01 -5.74 -35.30
N LYS A 508 -16.58 -5.79 -36.52
CA LYS A 508 -17.90 -5.24 -36.77
C LYS A 508 -18.94 -6.00 -35.95
N GLY A 509 -19.60 -5.32 -35.04
CA GLY A 509 -20.54 -5.92 -34.08
C GLY A 509 -20.08 -5.87 -32.63
N LEU A 510 -18.78 -5.70 -32.38
CA LEU A 510 -18.31 -5.38 -31.01
C LEU A 510 -18.72 -3.95 -30.63
N ASP A 511 -19.12 -3.76 -29.38
CA ASP A 511 -19.18 -2.39 -28.89
C ASP A 511 -17.76 -1.80 -28.72
N LYS A 512 -17.69 -0.47 -28.56
CA LYS A 512 -16.40 0.21 -28.46
C LYS A 512 -15.62 -0.22 -27.21
N SER A 513 -16.30 -0.45 -26.11
CA SER A 513 -15.69 -0.80 -24.83
C SER A 513 -15.13 -2.22 -24.86
N GLU A 514 -15.83 -3.15 -25.52
CA GLU A 514 -15.35 -4.53 -25.73
C GLU A 514 -14.09 -4.56 -26.59
N ALA A 515 -14.11 -3.86 -27.73
CA ALA A 515 -12.96 -3.77 -28.63
C ALA A 515 -11.74 -3.12 -27.92
N GLU A 516 -11.95 -2.07 -27.13
CA GLU A 516 -10.91 -1.47 -26.31
C GLU A 516 -10.35 -2.47 -25.29
N ARG A 517 -11.21 -3.23 -24.61
CA ARG A 517 -10.78 -4.25 -23.63
C ARG A 517 -9.92 -5.34 -24.28
N ILE A 518 -10.29 -5.82 -25.46
CA ILE A 518 -9.47 -6.80 -26.20
C ILE A 518 -8.10 -6.22 -26.53
N ALA A 519 -8.04 -5.00 -27.08
CA ALA A 519 -6.77 -4.35 -27.41
C ALA A 519 -5.88 -4.14 -26.17
N ARG A 520 -6.46 -3.70 -25.04
CA ARG A 520 -5.76 -3.53 -23.77
C ARG A 520 -5.26 -4.86 -23.19
N ALA A 521 -6.07 -5.92 -23.28
CA ALA A 521 -5.67 -7.25 -22.86
C ALA A 521 -4.46 -7.77 -23.66
N MET A 522 -4.39 -7.46 -24.97
CA MET A 522 -3.22 -7.79 -25.80
C MET A 522 -1.96 -7.05 -25.36
N VAL A 523 -2.08 -5.78 -24.94
CA VAL A 523 -0.96 -5.01 -24.38
C VAL A 523 -0.51 -5.62 -23.04
N LEU A 524 -1.44 -5.95 -22.15
CA LEU A 524 -1.13 -6.52 -20.83
C LEU A 524 -0.48 -7.91 -20.93
N ARG A 525 -0.87 -8.71 -21.93
CA ARG A 525 -0.30 -10.03 -22.19
C ARG A 525 0.99 -9.99 -23.02
N GLY A 526 1.47 -8.80 -23.41
CA GLY A 526 2.71 -8.62 -24.17
C GLY A 526 2.62 -8.93 -25.66
N TYR A 527 1.42 -9.17 -26.22
CA TYR A 527 1.22 -9.34 -27.66
C TYR A 527 1.37 -8.03 -28.43
N LEU A 528 1.10 -6.91 -27.77
CA LEU A 528 1.31 -5.56 -28.30
C LEU A 528 2.20 -4.77 -27.34
N ARG A 529 2.99 -3.87 -27.90
CA ARG A 529 3.81 -2.93 -27.14
C ARG A 529 3.25 -1.52 -27.29
N GLU A 530 3.04 -0.82 -26.19
CA GLU A 530 2.62 0.58 -26.17
C GLU A 530 3.86 1.48 -26.15
N ASN A 531 3.98 2.35 -27.15
CA ASN A 531 5.02 3.38 -27.19
C ASN A 531 4.39 4.74 -26.87
N THR A 532 4.96 5.45 -25.91
CA THR A 532 4.53 6.83 -25.62
C THR A 532 5.23 7.78 -26.57
N VAL A 533 4.49 8.34 -27.51
CA VAL A 533 4.99 9.44 -28.35
C VAL A 533 4.75 10.74 -27.59
N ARG A 534 5.82 11.44 -27.19
CA ARG A 534 5.68 12.81 -26.72
C ARG A 534 5.34 13.68 -27.92
N SER A 535 4.18 14.32 -27.93
CA SER A 535 3.94 15.42 -28.87
C SER A 535 4.92 16.57 -28.51
N GLU A 536 5.90 16.80 -29.35
CA GLU A 536 6.65 18.04 -29.35
C GLU A 536 5.66 19.15 -29.73
N GLY A 537 5.25 19.97 -28.79
CA GLY A 537 4.46 21.16 -29.09
C GLY A 537 3.12 21.25 -28.38
N ALA A 538 3.16 21.77 -27.18
CA ALA A 538 2.23 22.75 -26.61
C ALA A 538 2.96 23.41 -25.43
N GLY A 539 3.71 24.46 -25.78
CA GLY A 539 4.23 25.44 -24.84
C GLY A 539 3.11 26.32 -24.29
#